data_2b7c55abba64007a9eebdb3a1002a26e
#
_entry.id   2b7c55abba64007a9eebdb3a1002a26e
#
_cell.length_a   1.000
_cell.length_b   1.000
_cell.length_c   1.000
_cell.angle_alpha   90.00
_cell.angle_beta   90.00
_cell.angle_gamma   90.00
#
_symmetry.space_group_name_H-M   'P 1'
#
loop_
_entity.id
_entity.type
_entity.pdbx_description
1 polymer ?
#
loop_
_entity_poly.entity_id
_entity_poly.type
_entity_poly.pdbx_seq_one_letter_code
_entity_poly.pdbx_strand_id
1 'polypeptide(L)'
;MGSIPKGTTKINKMANSKPILPALAVDAACSGNPGVMEFRGVIADTGTEVFHRGPFKQGTNNIGEFLALVLGLAYIKKYNLNWVIYTDSVTALAWLRQKRCKTKIEWNASNQDLFHMVRKAEMWLHDNTWTTPIYKWDTKAWGEIPADFGRK
;
A
#
# COMPACT_ATOMS: atom_id res chain seq x y z
N MET A 1 -23.94 7.73 -7.56
CA MET A 1 -23.34 7.28 -7.41
C MET A 1 -22.73 6.87 -7.22
N GLY A 2 -22.56 6.87 -7.24
CA GLY A 2 -21.76 6.31 -6.84
C GLY A 2 -21.31 5.70 -7.09
N SER A 3 -21.49 5.61 -7.23
CA SER A 3 -20.98 4.98 -7.35
C SER A 3 -20.87 4.42 -7.90
N ILE A 4 -21.09 4.26 -8.31
CA ILE A 4 -20.94 3.68 -8.83
C ILE A 4 -20.90 2.87 -8.95
N PRO A 5 -21.15 2.57 -8.89
CA PRO A 5 -21.01 1.71 -8.95
C PRO A 5 -20.73 0.92 -9.06
N LYS A 6 -21.03 0.66 -8.81
CA LYS A 6 -20.70 -0.29 -8.96
C LYS A 6 -20.44 -0.75 -9.91
N GLY A 7 -20.65 -0.87 -10.01
CA GLY A 7 -20.36 -1.57 -10.92
C GLY A 7 -19.84 -0.89 -11.91
N THR A 8 -19.70 -0.10 -11.92
CA THR A 8 -19.17 0.55 -12.82
C THR A 8 -17.95 0.18 -13.11
N THR A 9 -17.59 -0.74 -12.98
CA THR A 9 -16.39 -1.09 -13.23
C THR A 9 -15.94 -0.99 -14.56
N LYS A 10 -16.56 -1.38 -15.58
CA LYS A 10 -16.02 -1.33 -16.84
C LYS A 10 -15.91 -0.02 -17.38
N ILE A 11 -16.73 0.77 -17.08
CA ILE A 11 -16.68 2.00 -17.56
C ILE A 11 -15.44 2.56 -17.24
N ASN A 12 -14.96 2.13 -16.24
CA ASN A 12 -13.75 2.58 -15.76
C ASN A 12 -12.65 2.60 -16.68
N LYS A 13 -12.72 1.91 -17.74
CA LYS A 13 -11.69 1.94 -18.68
C LYS A 13 -11.44 3.32 -19.11
N MET A 14 -12.44 4.04 -19.41
CA MET A 14 -12.26 5.36 -19.88
C MET A 14 -11.85 6.23 -18.75
N ALA A 15 -12.46 6.03 -17.66
CA ALA A 15 -12.16 6.82 -16.51
C ALA A 15 -10.74 6.65 -16.08
N ASN A 16 -10.10 5.58 -16.52
CA ASN A 16 -8.75 5.32 -16.09
C ASN A 16 -7.71 5.99 -16.93
N SER A 17 -8.07 6.92 -17.79
CA SER A 17 -7.08 7.67 -18.54
C SER A 17 -6.19 8.47 -17.60
N LYS A 18 -6.66 8.76 -16.38
CA LYS A 18 -5.89 9.49 -15.37
C LYS A 18 -6.16 8.94 -13.99
N PRO A 19 -5.19 9.05 -13.08
CA PRO A 19 -5.44 8.64 -11.70
C PRO A 19 -6.48 9.55 -11.05
N ILE A 20 -7.20 9.02 -10.09
CA ILE A 20 -8.13 9.80 -9.29
C ILE A 20 -7.32 10.55 -8.24
N LEU A 21 -7.58 11.84 -8.09
CA LEU A 21 -6.89 12.68 -7.12
C LEU A 21 -7.90 13.45 -6.27
N PRO A 22 -7.59 13.76 -5.04
CA PRO A 22 -6.32 13.51 -4.36
C PRO A 22 -6.17 12.04 -3.99
N ALA A 23 -4.93 11.60 -3.93
CA ALA A 23 -4.64 10.21 -3.67
C ALA A 23 -3.31 10.06 -2.92
N LEU A 24 -3.21 8.96 -2.19
CA LEU A 24 -1.97 8.54 -1.58
C LEU A 24 -1.47 7.34 -2.39
N ALA A 25 -0.23 7.38 -2.81
CA ALA A 25 0.38 6.24 -3.51
C ALA A 25 1.36 5.59 -2.56
N VAL A 26 1.37 4.26 -2.49
CA VAL A 26 2.26 3.53 -1.59
C VAL A 26 3.08 2.51 -2.37
N ASP A 27 4.28 2.21 -1.90
CA ASP A 27 5.16 1.26 -2.56
C ASP A 27 6.23 0.77 -1.58
N ALA A 28 6.93 -0.27 -1.96
CA ALA A 28 8.00 -0.85 -1.19
C ALA A 28 9.18 -1.16 -2.10
N ALA A 29 10.35 -1.30 -1.51
CA ALA A 29 11.55 -1.73 -2.21
C ALA A 29 12.25 -2.76 -1.35
N CYS A 30 12.74 -3.81 -1.97
CA CYS A 30 13.44 -4.87 -1.24
C CYS A 30 14.60 -5.38 -2.08
N SER A 31 15.79 -5.47 -1.47
CA SER A 31 16.93 -6.01 -2.17
C SER A 31 17.15 -7.45 -1.72
N GLY A 32 16.50 -8.36 -2.40
CA GLY A 32 16.50 -9.78 -2.06
C GLY A 32 15.12 -10.23 -1.57
N ASN A 33 14.98 -11.52 -1.34
CA ASN A 33 13.69 -12.06 -0.94
C ASN A 33 13.90 -13.31 -0.05
N PRO A 34 14.21 -13.13 1.23
CA PRO A 34 14.18 -11.88 1.97
C PRO A 34 15.44 -11.04 1.83
N GLY A 35 15.35 -9.80 2.23
CA GLY A 35 16.48 -8.88 2.18
C GLY A 35 16.15 -7.56 2.84
N VAL A 36 16.96 -6.55 2.58
CA VAL A 36 16.75 -5.22 3.14
C VAL A 36 15.54 -4.58 2.47
N MET A 37 14.57 -4.19 3.26
CA MET A 37 13.27 -3.73 2.76
C MET A 37 12.87 -2.41 3.39
N GLU A 38 12.25 -1.54 2.60
CA GLU A 38 11.67 -0.30 3.10
C GLU A 38 10.37 -0.03 2.33
N PHE A 39 9.53 0.83 2.89
CA PHE A 39 8.27 1.19 2.23
C PHE A 39 7.91 2.63 2.55
N ARG A 40 7.05 3.22 1.75
CA ARG A 40 6.64 4.61 1.94
C ARG A 40 5.30 4.91 1.30
N GLY A 41 4.75 6.07 1.69
CA GLY A 41 3.57 6.63 1.05
C GLY A 41 3.85 8.07 0.65
N VAL A 42 3.38 8.46 -0.52
CA VAL A 42 3.54 9.83 -1.02
C VAL A 42 2.20 10.36 -1.52
N ILE A 43 2.04 11.68 -1.51
CA ILE A 43 0.88 12.32 -2.11
C ILE A 43 1.07 12.21 -3.62
N ALA A 44 0.11 11.61 -4.30
CA ALA A 44 0.30 11.18 -5.69
C ALA A 44 0.62 12.30 -6.67
N ASP A 45 -0.03 13.44 -6.54
CA ASP A 45 0.17 14.53 -7.52
C ASP A 45 1.38 15.42 -7.22
N THR A 46 1.88 15.42 -5.99
CA THR A 46 3.03 16.27 -5.65
C THR A 46 4.30 15.46 -5.43
N GLY A 47 4.17 14.17 -5.16
CA GLY A 47 5.31 13.33 -4.82
C GLY A 47 5.81 13.53 -3.40
N THR A 48 5.12 14.32 -2.59
CA THR A 48 5.54 14.59 -1.21
C THR A 48 5.42 13.33 -0.37
N GLU A 49 6.51 12.90 0.24
CA GLU A 49 6.52 11.73 1.11
C GLU A 49 5.84 12.06 2.43
N VAL A 50 4.87 11.28 2.84
CA VAL A 50 4.15 11.51 4.09
C VAL A 50 4.47 10.47 5.14
N PHE A 51 4.97 9.32 4.75
CA PHE A 51 5.56 8.37 5.69
C PHE A 51 6.60 7.49 4.98
N HIS A 52 7.55 7.01 5.77
CA HIS A 52 8.59 6.11 5.30
C HIS A 52 9.02 5.25 6.50
N ARG A 53 9.22 3.96 6.27
CA ARG A 53 9.68 3.05 7.31
C ARG A 53 10.75 2.14 6.76
N GLY A 54 11.73 1.85 7.58
CA GLY A 54 12.85 1.01 7.22
C GLY A 54 14.14 1.81 7.16
N PRO A 55 15.22 1.16 6.77
CA PRO A 55 15.27 -0.20 6.25
C PRO A 55 15.13 -1.26 7.34
N PHE A 56 14.49 -2.36 6.97
CA PHE A 56 14.39 -3.56 7.80
C PHE A 56 15.34 -4.58 7.20
N LYS A 57 16.12 -5.27 8.04
CA LYS A 57 17.17 -6.16 7.56
C LYS A 57 16.69 -7.36 6.76
N GLN A 58 15.58 -7.93 7.17
CA GLN A 58 15.09 -9.19 6.61
C GLN A 58 13.60 -9.09 6.34
N GLY A 59 13.25 -8.48 5.25
CA GLY A 59 11.85 -8.36 4.85
C GLY A 59 11.65 -8.88 3.44
N THR A 60 10.44 -8.73 2.93
CA THR A 60 10.11 -9.05 1.53
C THR A 60 9.33 -7.89 0.95
N ASN A 61 9.31 -7.83 -0.36
CA ASN A 61 8.56 -6.77 -1.04
C ASN A 61 7.09 -6.84 -0.68
N ASN A 62 6.51 -8.03 -0.64
CA ASN A 62 5.08 -8.19 -0.33
C ASN A 62 4.73 -7.72 1.08
N ILE A 63 5.60 -7.97 2.06
CA ILE A 63 5.37 -7.48 3.42
C ILE A 63 5.38 -5.95 3.41
N GLY A 64 6.36 -5.34 2.73
CA GLY A 64 6.45 -3.88 2.64
C GLY A 64 5.23 -3.27 1.99
N GLU A 65 4.75 -3.87 0.90
CA GLU A 65 3.56 -3.38 0.22
C GLU A 65 2.33 -3.46 1.13
N PHE A 66 2.20 -4.57 1.86
CA PHE A 66 1.08 -4.74 2.79
C PHE A 66 1.12 -3.68 3.89
N LEU A 67 2.29 -3.49 4.51
CA LEU A 67 2.44 -2.50 5.58
C LEU A 67 2.19 -1.09 5.07
N ALA A 68 2.64 -0.79 3.85
CA ALA A 68 2.42 0.53 3.25
C ALA A 68 0.94 0.81 3.06
N LEU A 69 0.16 -0.21 2.66
CA LEU A 69 -1.28 -0.06 2.53
C LEU A 69 -1.94 0.21 3.88
N VAL A 70 -1.55 -0.52 4.91
CA VAL A 70 -2.16 -0.36 6.24
C VAL A 70 -1.82 1.02 6.81
N LEU A 71 -0.55 1.45 6.69
CA LEU A 71 -0.17 2.77 7.15
C LEU A 71 -0.89 3.87 6.35
N GLY A 72 -1.10 3.64 5.07
CA GLY A 72 -1.85 4.58 4.23
C GLY A 72 -3.28 4.74 4.71
N LEU A 73 -3.95 3.63 5.02
CA LEU A 73 -5.31 3.67 5.55
C LEU A 73 -5.34 4.40 6.89
N ALA A 74 -4.38 4.10 7.76
CA ALA A 74 -4.31 4.75 9.08
C ALA A 74 -4.07 6.25 8.94
N TYR A 75 -3.22 6.65 8.00
CA TYR A 75 -2.92 8.05 7.75
C TYR A 75 -4.19 8.80 7.31
N ILE A 76 -4.90 8.24 6.34
CA ILE A 76 -6.11 8.84 5.80
C ILE A 76 -7.18 8.95 6.88
N LYS A 77 -7.31 7.92 7.71
CA LYS A 77 -8.30 7.93 8.78
C LYS A 77 -7.93 8.94 9.85
N LYS A 78 -6.66 9.00 10.23
CA LYS A 78 -6.20 9.91 11.27
C LYS A 78 -6.46 11.37 10.91
N TYR A 79 -6.25 11.74 9.67
CA TYR A 79 -6.42 13.11 9.21
C TYR A 79 -7.78 13.37 8.55
N ASN A 80 -8.65 12.37 8.59
CA ASN A 80 -10.02 12.47 8.05
C ASN A 80 -10.03 12.95 6.60
N LEU A 81 -9.19 12.34 5.77
CA LEU A 81 -9.04 12.74 4.39
C LEU A 81 -10.00 11.97 3.47
N ASN A 82 -10.50 12.66 2.45
CA ASN A 82 -11.38 12.03 1.47
C ASN A 82 -10.56 11.69 0.22
N TRP A 83 -9.54 10.86 0.41
CA TRP A 83 -8.60 10.48 -0.65
C TRP A 83 -8.78 9.00 -1.00
N VAL A 84 -8.22 8.60 -2.14
CA VAL A 84 -8.09 7.20 -2.49
C VAL A 84 -6.64 6.77 -2.28
N ILE A 85 -6.39 5.46 -2.27
CA ILE A 85 -5.04 4.93 -2.18
C ILE A 85 -4.75 4.13 -3.44
N TYR A 86 -3.53 4.29 -3.97
CA TYR A 86 -3.04 3.47 -5.08
C TYR A 86 -1.89 2.59 -4.63
N THR A 87 -1.91 1.34 -5.08
CA THR A 87 -0.82 0.39 -4.89
C THR A 87 -0.63 -0.35 -6.21
N ASP A 88 0.56 -0.87 -6.49
CA ASP A 88 0.72 -1.75 -7.63
C ASP A 88 0.87 -3.21 -7.21
N SER A 89 0.57 -3.55 -5.97
CA SER A 89 0.69 -4.91 -5.46
C SER A 89 -0.67 -5.61 -5.33
N VAL A 90 -0.92 -6.58 -6.21
CA VAL A 90 -2.12 -7.39 -6.14
C VAL A 90 -2.10 -8.27 -4.90
N THR A 91 -0.91 -8.76 -4.52
CA THR A 91 -0.76 -9.61 -3.34
C THR A 91 -1.12 -8.83 -2.06
N ALA A 92 -0.62 -7.60 -1.95
CA ALA A 92 -0.93 -6.78 -0.77
C ALA A 92 -2.42 -6.50 -0.67
N LEU A 93 -3.09 -6.26 -1.81
CA LEU A 93 -4.53 -6.05 -1.82
C LEU A 93 -5.27 -7.29 -1.31
N ALA A 94 -4.84 -8.47 -1.73
CA ALA A 94 -5.47 -9.71 -1.28
C ALA A 94 -5.27 -9.92 0.22
N TRP A 95 -4.07 -9.67 0.72
CA TRP A 95 -3.78 -9.80 2.15
C TRP A 95 -4.59 -8.80 2.98
N LEU A 96 -4.75 -7.58 2.45
CA LEU A 96 -5.52 -6.57 3.14
C LEU A 96 -6.98 -7.01 3.31
N ARG A 97 -7.58 -7.59 2.27
CA ARG A 97 -8.95 -8.07 2.35
C ARG A 97 -9.10 -9.15 3.40
N GLN A 98 -8.07 -9.96 3.58
CA GLN A 98 -8.08 -11.04 4.57
C GLN A 98 -7.62 -10.56 5.93
N LYS A 99 -7.14 -9.33 6.01
CA LYS A 99 -6.62 -8.72 7.25
C LYS A 99 -5.46 -9.53 7.84
N ARG A 100 -4.67 -10.14 6.97
CA ARG A 100 -3.56 -11.00 7.37
C ARG A 100 -2.39 -10.85 6.42
N CYS A 101 -1.20 -10.71 6.97
CA CYS A 101 0.03 -10.73 6.18
C CYS A 101 0.42 -12.19 6.02
N LYS A 102 0.10 -12.77 4.89
CA LYS A 102 0.27 -14.21 4.67
C LYS A 102 1.65 -14.56 4.13
N THR A 103 2.66 -13.92 4.67
CA THR A 103 4.03 -14.18 4.28
C THR A 103 4.48 -15.55 4.77
N LYS A 104 5.47 -16.11 4.06
CA LYS A 104 6.04 -17.40 4.43
C LYS A 104 7.45 -17.27 4.98
N ILE A 105 7.93 -16.03 5.20
CA ILE A 105 9.26 -15.91 5.75
C ILE A 105 9.26 -16.36 7.21
N GLU A 106 10.43 -16.78 7.66
CA GLU A 106 10.57 -17.25 9.01
C GLU A 106 10.82 -16.05 9.93
N TRP A 107 10.08 -15.96 11.03
CA TRP A 107 10.29 -14.90 12.00
C TRP A 107 11.36 -15.31 13.01
N ASN A 108 12.36 -14.46 13.19
CA ASN A 108 13.47 -14.75 14.08
C ASN A 108 14.02 -13.44 14.65
N ALA A 109 15.15 -13.51 15.37
CA ALA A 109 15.71 -12.33 16.02
C ALA A 109 16.09 -11.22 15.05
N SER A 110 16.46 -11.57 13.83
CA SER A 110 16.91 -10.55 12.87
C SER A 110 15.78 -9.75 12.22
N ASN A 111 14.55 -10.23 12.32
CA ASN A 111 13.40 -9.51 11.76
C ASN A 111 12.26 -9.33 12.77
N GLN A 112 12.60 -9.34 14.06
CA GLN A 112 11.59 -9.20 15.10
C GLN A 112 10.90 -7.85 15.09
N ASP A 113 11.60 -6.78 14.76
CA ASP A 113 11.02 -5.46 14.64
C ASP A 113 9.94 -5.44 13.55
N LEU A 114 10.21 -6.12 12.43
CA LEU A 114 9.26 -6.21 11.34
C LEU A 114 8.06 -7.05 11.76
N PHE A 115 8.31 -8.16 12.48
CA PHE A 115 7.24 -9.01 13.00
C PHE A 115 6.28 -8.21 13.87
N HIS A 116 6.80 -7.39 14.78
CA HIS A 116 5.96 -6.58 15.65
C HIS A 116 5.13 -5.57 14.84
N MET A 117 5.72 -4.98 13.82
CA MET A 117 5.00 -4.03 12.96
C MET A 117 3.87 -4.73 12.20
N VAL A 118 4.12 -5.94 11.69
CA VAL A 118 3.12 -6.72 10.99
C VAL A 118 1.95 -7.05 11.93
N ARG A 119 2.25 -7.46 13.17
CA ARG A 119 1.20 -7.78 14.13
C ARG A 119 0.36 -6.55 14.46
N LYS A 120 1.01 -5.40 14.63
CA LYS A 120 0.28 -4.15 14.90
C LYS A 120 -0.60 -3.77 13.72
N ALA A 121 -0.11 -3.98 12.51
CA ALA A 121 -0.90 -3.68 11.30
C ALA A 121 -2.13 -4.59 11.22
N GLU A 122 -1.96 -5.88 11.48
CA GLU A 122 -3.09 -6.80 11.47
C GLU A 122 -4.12 -6.43 12.53
N MET A 123 -3.66 -6.03 13.72
CA MET A 123 -4.57 -5.61 14.78
C MET A 123 -5.34 -4.35 14.37
N TRP A 124 -4.65 -3.41 13.75
CA TRP A 124 -5.30 -2.19 13.27
C TRP A 124 -6.44 -2.52 12.30
N LEU A 125 -6.21 -3.47 11.39
CA LEU A 125 -7.21 -3.87 10.41
C LEU A 125 -8.44 -4.51 11.09
N HIS A 126 -8.23 -5.25 12.17
CA HIS A 126 -9.34 -5.86 12.89
C HIS A 126 -10.08 -4.86 13.77
N ASP A 127 -9.37 -3.85 14.29
CA ASP A 127 -9.95 -2.89 15.21
C ASP A 127 -10.57 -1.67 14.55
N ASN A 128 -10.36 -1.49 13.27
CA ASN A 128 -10.82 -0.30 12.55
C ASN A 128 -11.63 -0.64 11.31
N THR A 129 -12.46 0.30 10.88
CA THR A 129 -13.16 0.21 9.61
C THR A 129 -12.74 1.39 8.76
N TRP A 130 -12.90 1.28 7.47
CA TRP A 130 -12.56 2.35 6.56
C TRP A 130 -13.44 2.29 5.31
N THR A 131 -13.64 3.44 4.70
CA THR A 131 -14.38 3.52 3.44
C THR A 131 -13.46 3.98 2.31
N THR A 132 -12.18 4.17 2.59
CA THR A 132 -11.20 4.64 1.63
C THR A 132 -11.11 3.67 0.45
N PRO A 133 -11.35 4.13 -0.79
CA PRO A 133 -11.18 3.26 -1.95
C PRO A 133 -9.69 2.97 -2.17
N ILE A 134 -9.37 1.74 -2.55
CA ILE A 134 -8.01 1.34 -2.83
C ILE A 134 -7.98 0.75 -4.23
N TYR A 135 -7.13 1.28 -5.09
CA TYR A 135 -7.07 0.88 -6.49
C TYR A 135 -5.67 0.42 -6.90
N LYS A 136 -5.64 -0.41 -7.91
CA LYS A 136 -4.38 -0.81 -8.53
C LYS A 136 -3.88 0.33 -9.42
N TRP A 137 -2.63 0.70 -9.27
CA TRP A 137 -2.01 1.72 -10.12
C TRP A 137 -1.83 1.15 -11.54
N ASP A 138 -2.17 1.93 -12.54
CA ASP A 138 -2.06 1.51 -13.94
C ASP A 138 -0.70 1.96 -14.49
N THR A 139 0.33 1.19 -14.22
CA THR A 139 1.69 1.51 -14.64
C THR A 139 1.81 1.66 -16.16
N LYS A 140 1.05 0.86 -16.88
CA LYS A 140 1.13 0.90 -18.32
C LYS A 140 0.65 2.24 -18.88
N ALA A 141 -0.42 2.78 -18.32
CA ALA A 141 -1.00 4.03 -18.77
C ALA A 141 -0.36 5.25 -18.14
N TRP A 142 0.10 5.15 -16.89
CA TRP A 142 0.50 6.31 -16.10
C TRP A 142 2.00 6.35 -15.74
N GLY A 143 2.76 5.34 -16.11
CA GLY A 143 4.16 5.24 -15.74
C GLY A 143 4.33 4.68 -14.34
N GLU A 144 5.51 4.80 -13.75
CA GLU A 144 5.77 4.25 -12.44
C GLU A 144 4.92 4.92 -11.38
N ILE A 145 4.56 4.15 -10.36
CA ILE A 145 3.77 4.70 -9.25
C ILE A 145 4.58 5.79 -8.56
N PRO A 146 3.95 6.90 -8.15
CA PRO A 146 4.69 8.01 -7.54
C PRO A 146 5.56 7.64 -6.34
N ALA A 147 5.22 6.59 -5.61
CA ALA A 147 6.00 6.15 -4.46
C ALA A 147 7.17 5.26 -4.83
N ASP A 148 7.40 4.99 -6.12
CA ASP A 148 8.49 4.14 -6.58
C ASP A 148 9.84 4.67 -6.09
N PHE A 149 10.70 3.74 -5.63
CA PHE A 149 11.98 4.11 -5.06
C PHE A 149 13.08 4.36 -6.10
N GLY A 150 12.78 4.13 -7.37
CA GLY A 150 13.75 4.40 -8.42
C GLY A 150 14.90 3.42 -8.50
N ARG A 151 14.73 2.22 -7.99
CA ARG A 151 15.79 1.21 -7.97
C ARG A 151 15.54 0.03 -8.90
N LYS A 152 14.72 0.22 -9.88
CA LYS A 152 14.39 -0.87 -10.80
C LYS A 152 15.15 -0.79 -12.08
#